data_e306f6c33152bf54c703e01e4160f220
#
_entry.id   e306f6c33152bf54c703e01e4160f220
#
_cell.length_a   1.000
_cell.length_b   1.000
_cell.length_c   1.000
_cell.angle_alpha   90.00
_cell.angle_beta   90.00
_cell.angle_gamma   90.00
#
_symmetry.space_group_name_H-M   'P 1'
#
loop_
_entity.id
_entity.type
_entity.pdbx_description
1 polymer ?
#
loop_
_entity_poly.entity_id
_entity_poly.type
_entity_poly.pdbx_seq_one_letter_code
_entity_poly.pdbx_strand_id
1 'polypeptide(L)'
;LMTGVWLNEAGTLGTVIAFSVGGLAIALIGLTYSELASAMPRAGGEHIYTQRALGSTWSFVCTWALLFSYLNVCLFEAVALPTAVSYLLPDIRLGTLWNVLGSDVDLGFVLIGAGAAAVVTWVNYLGIRTAAIVQTVVTGLIVCAGLLLFTGAAFNGDIANAEPWIATPVSGVLAVLIMVPAMLVGFDVIPQSAEEIDLPADQVGKLLVISVFCAVAWYLFITASVGLALTQQQQAESGMATADAAASLWSHIAGGTWAGMFLVLGGIGGIMTSWNAFIVGASRVLFALAESGHVPAVFMRLHPKYKTPYVGILTIGILSMFAPLFGRTILVWLINSGSFAVTIAFVFVALSFLALRRNEPEMPRPFKVSHPNLVGYGAVLLALALLSAFFPWSDSALSWPEEWMTIVAVSYTHLTLPTSTHG
;
A
#
# COMPACT_ATOMS: atom_id res chain seq x y z
N LEU A 1 -7.72 -0.01 10.59
CA LEU A 1 -7.12 1.29 10.96
C LEU A 1 -7.75 2.45 10.19
N MET A 2 -7.67 2.44 8.86
CA MET A 2 -8.12 3.56 8.02
C MET A 2 -9.62 3.58 7.73
N THR A 3 -10.34 2.49 7.96
CA THR A 3 -11.77 2.38 7.62
C THR A 3 -12.63 3.47 8.28
N GLY A 4 -12.34 3.81 9.54
CA GLY A 4 -13.03 4.92 10.22
C GLY A 4 -12.80 6.27 9.52
N VAL A 5 -11.58 6.53 9.04
CA VAL A 5 -11.26 7.75 8.30
C VAL A 5 -12.09 7.82 7.02
N TRP A 6 -12.11 6.75 6.23
CA TRP A 6 -12.87 6.74 4.97
C TRP A 6 -14.38 6.94 5.18
N LEU A 7 -14.94 6.24 6.17
CA LEU A 7 -16.37 6.33 6.46
C LEU A 7 -16.75 7.72 7.00
N ASN A 8 -15.89 8.35 7.80
CA ASN A 8 -16.11 9.72 8.27
C ASN A 8 -16.06 10.75 7.15
N GLU A 9 -15.13 10.58 6.19
CA GLU A 9 -14.98 11.50 5.06
C GLU A 9 -16.12 11.35 4.04
N ALA A 10 -16.42 10.14 3.61
CA ALA A 10 -17.31 9.88 2.48
C ALA A 10 -18.67 9.26 2.87
N GLY A 11 -18.83 8.74 4.06
CA GLY A 11 -19.96 7.89 4.43
C GLY A 11 -19.84 6.48 3.85
N THR A 12 -20.76 5.60 4.19
CA THR A 12 -20.69 4.19 3.78
C THR A 12 -20.76 4.02 2.26
N LEU A 13 -21.78 4.60 1.62
CA LEU A 13 -21.94 4.50 0.17
C LEU A 13 -20.86 5.30 -0.58
N GLY A 14 -20.50 6.48 -0.07
CA GLY A 14 -19.44 7.29 -0.67
C GLY A 14 -18.11 6.56 -0.72
N THR A 15 -17.75 5.86 0.37
CA THR A 15 -16.53 5.02 0.43
C THR A 15 -16.62 3.83 -0.53
N VAL A 16 -17.78 3.15 -0.62
CA VAL A 16 -18.01 2.06 -1.58
C VAL A 16 -17.84 2.56 -3.02
N ILE A 17 -18.38 3.74 -3.34
CA ILE A 17 -18.21 4.35 -4.67
C ILE A 17 -16.73 4.65 -4.93
N ALA A 18 -16.01 5.25 -3.97
CA ALA A 18 -14.59 5.58 -4.12
C ALA A 18 -13.74 4.32 -4.39
N PHE A 19 -13.91 3.25 -3.61
CA PHE A 19 -13.20 1.99 -3.84
C PHE A 19 -13.63 1.27 -5.11
N SER A 20 -14.89 1.39 -5.54
CA SER A 20 -15.35 0.81 -6.80
C SER A 20 -14.74 1.50 -8.01
N VAL A 21 -14.75 2.85 -8.02
CA VAL A 21 -14.17 3.65 -9.11
C VAL A 21 -12.65 3.52 -9.13
N GLY A 22 -11.99 3.70 -7.98
CA GLY A 22 -10.54 3.54 -7.84
C GLY A 22 -10.11 2.11 -8.14
N GLY A 23 -10.87 1.11 -7.66
CA GLY A 23 -10.63 -0.30 -7.95
C GLY A 23 -10.73 -0.64 -9.43
N LEU A 24 -11.68 -0.05 -10.16
CA LEU A 24 -11.76 -0.20 -11.62
C LEU A 24 -10.51 0.38 -12.30
N ALA A 25 -10.05 1.56 -11.86
CA ALA A 25 -8.83 2.17 -12.38
C ALA A 25 -7.62 1.25 -12.15
N ILE A 26 -7.45 0.76 -10.93
CA ILE A 26 -6.37 -0.17 -10.57
C ILE A 26 -6.49 -1.50 -11.31
N ALA A 27 -7.70 -2.01 -11.57
CA ALA A 27 -7.90 -3.23 -12.35
C ALA A 27 -7.43 -3.07 -13.81
N LEU A 28 -7.72 -1.94 -14.45
CA LEU A 28 -7.21 -1.64 -15.80
C LEU A 28 -5.68 -1.49 -15.80
N ILE A 29 -5.12 -0.82 -14.81
CA ILE A 29 -3.67 -0.71 -14.61
C ILE A 29 -3.07 -2.12 -14.39
N GLY A 30 -3.64 -2.93 -13.51
CA GLY A 30 -3.24 -4.30 -13.24
C GLY A 30 -3.21 -5.19 -14.47
N LEU A 31 -4.14 -5.01 -15.42
CA LEU A 31 -4.10 -5.69 -16.71
C LEU A 31 -2.89 -5.29 -17.55
N THR A 32 -2.47 -4.02 -17.54
CA THR A 32 -1.23 -3.58 -18.23
C THR A 32 0.01 -4.20 -17.61
N TYR A 33 0.07 -4.25 -16.28
CA TYR A 33 1.13 -4.93 -15.52
C TYR A 33 1.18 -6.43 -15.84
N SER A 34 0.03 -7.08 -15.88
CA SER A 34 -0.06 -8.53 -16.12
C SER A 34 0.54 -8.94 -17.46
N GLU A 35 0.29 -8.15 -18.52
CA GLU A 35 0.88 -8.39 -19.81
C GLU A 35 2.38 -8.11 -19.83
N LEU A 36 2.81 -6.97 -19.25
CA LEU A 36 4.23 -6.59 -19.23
C LEU A 36 5.05 -7.54 -18.35
N ALA A 37 4.54 -7.92 -17.18
CA ALA A 37 5.21 -8.88 -16.29
C ALA A 37 5.36 -10.26 -16.93
N SER A 38 4.35 -10.72 -17.66
CA SER A 38 4.42 -12.00 -18.37
C SER A 38 5.39 -11.95 -19.57
N ALA A 39 5.50 -10.80 -20.24
CA ALA A 39 6.36 -10.61 -21.39
C ALA A 39 7.84 -10.35 -21.02
N MET A 40 8.07 -9.76 -19.85
CA MET A 40 9.40 -9.40 -19.35
C MET A 40 9.55 -9.83 -17.89
N PRO A 41 9.64 -11.13 -17.56
CA PRO A 41 9.70 -11.64 -16.20
C PRO A 41 11.12 -11.47 -15.63
N ARG A 42 11.51 -10.23 -15.36
CA ARG A 42 12.80 -9.85 -14.79
C ARG A 42 12.60 -9.06 -13.49
N ALA A 43 13.50 -9.26 -12.53
CA ALA A 43 13.56 -8.44 -11.33
C ALA A 43 13.71 -6.96 -11.68
N GLY A 44 13.04 -6.09 -10.95
CA GLY A 44 12.98 -4.66 -11.26
C GLY A 44 11.75 -4.24 -12.08
N GLY A 45 10.88 -5.19 -12.47
CA GLY A 45 9.53 -4.96 -13.03
C GLY A 45 9.37 -3.67 -13.83
N GLU A 46 8.74 -2.65 -13.23
CA GLU A 46 8.43 -1.35 -13.85
C GLU A 46 9.67 -0.64 -14.40
N HIS A 47 10.81 -0.80 -13.73
CA HIS A 47 12.08 -0.24 -14.22
C HIS A 47 12.41 -0.78 -15.62
N ILE A 48 12.29 -2.09 -15.79
CA ILE A 48 12.59 -2.77 -17.07
C ILE A 48 11.59 -2.36 -18.15
N TYR A 49 10.28 -2.30 -17.79
CA TYR A 49 9.22 -1.97 -18.74
C TYR A 49 9.37 -0.55 -19.26
N THR A 50 9.55 0.40 -18.35
CA THR A 50 9.67 1.82 -18.69
C THR A 50 10.99 2.14 -19.38
N GLN A 51 12.09 1.49 -19.00
CA GLN A 51 13.39 1.67 -19.67
C GLN A 51 13.31 1.23 -21.14
N ARG A 52 12.70 0.07 -21.40
CA ARG A 52 12.54 -0.45 -22.77
C ARG A 52 11.58 0.39 -23.60
N ALA A 53 10.50 0.86 -22.99
CA ALA A 53 9.44 1.57 -23.71
C ALA A 53 9.71 3.05 -23.91
N LEU A 54 10.24 3.73 -22.88
CA LEU A 54 10.29 5.19 -22.77
C LEU A 54 11.72 5.74 -22.58
N GLY A 55 12.69 4.86 -22.33
CA GLY A 55 14.08 5.23 -22.10
C GLY A 55 14.44 5.53 -20.65
N SER A 56 15.74 5.77 -20.41
CA SER A 56 16.35 5.82 -19.07
C SER A 56 15.77 6.90 -18.15
N THR A 57 15.53 8.11 -18.66
CA THR A 57 15.02 9.24 -17.86
C THR A 57 13.64 8.93 -17.27
N TRP A 58 12.70 8.45 -18.11
CA TRP A 58 11.34 8.14 -17.67
C TRP A 58 11.29 6.88 -16.80
N SER A 59 12.19 5.93 -17.06
CA SER A 59 12.38 4.78 -16.19
C SER A 59 12.81 5.19 -14.80
N PHE A 60 13.74 6.13 -14.68
CA PHE A 60 14.17 6.68 -13.39
C PHE A 60 12.99 7.33 -12.65
N VAL A 61 12.21 8.20 -13.31
CA VAL A 61 11.06 8.88 -12.68
C VAL A 61 10.02 7.87 -12.18
N CYS A 62 9.68 6.88 -13.01
CA CYS A 62 8.73 5.83 -12.66
C CYS A 62 9.20 5.02 -11.44
N THR A 63 10.44 4.54 -11.52
CA THR A 63 11.02 3.66 -10.49
C THR A 63 11.25 4.40 -9.18
N TRP A 64 11.62 5.68 -9.27
CA TRP A 64 11.77 6.55 -8.12
C TRP A 64 10.45 6.80 -7.40
N ALA A 65 9.40 7.12 -8.15
CA ALA A 65 8.06 7.28 -7.61
C ALA A 65 7.55 5.99 -6.93
N LEU A 66 7.80 4.83 -7.54
CA LEU A 66 7.49 3.54 -6.95
C LEU A 66 8.26 3.28 -5.65
N LEU A 67 9.56 3.53 -5.63
CA LEU A 67 10.40 3.39 -4.44
C LEU A 67 9.88 4.27 -3.29
N PHE A 68 9.53 5.52 -3.60
CA PHE A 68 8.96 6.44 -2.63
C PHE A 68 7.64 5.91 -2.06
N SER A 69 6.75 5.38 -2.89
CA SER A 69 5.51 4.76 -2.43
C SER A 69 5.77 3.56 -1.51
N TYR A 70 6.66 2.65 -1.89
CA TYR A 70 7.01 1.48 -1.07
C TYR A 70 7.63 1.88 0.28
N LEU A 71 8.46 2.91 0.29
CA LEU A 71 9.01 3.46 1.53
C LEU A 71 7.88 4.01 2.42
N ASN A 72 6.92 4.77 1.85
CA ASN A 72 5.78 5.27 2.62
C ASN A 72 4.95 4.14 3.24
N VAL A 73 4.76 3.02 2.53
CA VAL A 73 4.09 1.85 3.13
C VAL A 73 4.92 1.29 4.30
N CYS A 74 6.24 1.15 4.16
CA CYS A 74 7.08 0.68 5.27
C CYS A 74 7.03 1.63 6.49
N LEU A 75 6.99 2.94 6.27
CA LEU A 75 6.83 3.94 7.32
C LEU A 75 5.43 3.88 7.96
N PHE A 76 4.39 3.71 7.13
CA PHE A 76 3.02 3.53 7.57
C PHE A 76 2.86 2.32 8.49
N GLU A 77 3.42 1.17 8.11
CA GLU A 77 3.32 -0.07 8.89
C GLU A 77 4.04 0.06 10.25
N ALA A 78 5.14 0.81 10.31
CA ALA A 78 5.86 1.10 11.56
C ALA A 78 5.02 1.92 12.57
N VAL A 79 4.04 2.69 12.09
CA VAL A 79 3.10 3.47 12.90
C VAL A 79 1.78 2.71 13.10
N ALA A 80 1.35 1.96 12.12
CA ALA A 80 0.12 1.17 12.16
C ALA A 80 0.20 0.03 13.19
N LEU A 81 1.35 -0.63 13.29
CA LEU A 81 1.53 -1.75 14.22
C LEU A 81 1.35 -1.32 15.70
N PRO A 82 2.07 -0.32 16.23
CA PRO A 82 1.86 0.11 17.61
C PRO A 82 0.44 0.66 17.84
N THR A 83 -0.21 1.22 16.82
CA THR A 83 -1.63 1.62 16.91
C THR A 83 -2.53 0.40 17.14
N ALA A 84 -2.31 -0.70 16.41
CA ALA A 84 -3.06 -1.94 16.60
C ALA A 84 -2.75 -2.60 17.96
N VAL A 85 -1.49 -2.61 18.38
CA VAL A 85 -1.08 -3.15 19.68
C VAL A 85 -1.69 -2.35 20.83
N SER A 86 -1.80 -1.02 20.72
CA SER A 86 -2.44 -0.17 21.75
C SER A 86 -3.91 -0.48 21.95
N TYR A 87 -4.61 -1.07 20.97
CA TYR A 87 -5.97 -1.55 21.14
C TYR A 87 -6.05 -2.79 22.04
N LEU A 88 -5.09 -3.70 21.89
CA LEU A 88 -5.01 -4.93 22.69
C LEU A 88 -4.47 -4.67 24.11
N LEU A 89 -3.54 -3.72 24.23
CA LEU A 89 -2.81 -3.39 25.44
C LEU A 89 -2.86 -1.88 25.72
N PRO A 90 -4.00 -1.34 26.21
CA PRO A 90 -4.16 0.11 26.42
C PRO A 90 -3.17 0.69 27.42
N ASP A 91 -2.70 -0.12 28.39
CA ASP A 91 -1.82 0.29 29.48
C ASP A 91 -0.32 0.37 29.08
N ILE A 92 0.01 0.08 27.81
CA ILE A 92 1.40 0.07 27.35
C ILE A 92 2.01 1.49 27.18
N ARG A 93 1.27 2.52 27.56
CA ARG A 93 1.72 3.91 27.56
C ARG A 93 2.75 4.13 28.67
N LEU A 94 4.03 4.20 28.29
CA LEU A 94 5.15 4.41 29.20
C LEU A 94 5.48 5.88 29.49
N GLY A 95 4.59 6.79 29.13
CA GLY A 95 4.70 8.24 29.28
C GLY A 95 4.84 8.97 27.95
N THR A 96 4.29 10.18 27.91
CA THR A 96 4.30 11.05 26.72
C THR A 96 5.68 11.67 26.54
N LEU A 97 6.24 11.55 25.33
CA LEU A 97 7.52 12.15 24.95
C LEU A 97 7.33 13.59 24.46
N TRP A 98 6.42 13.79 23.51
CA TRP A 98 6.04 15.08 22.93
C TRP A 98 4.68 15.00 22.26
N ASN A 99 4.22 16.14 21.74
CA ASN A 99 2.97 16.24 21.00
C ASN A 99 3.24 16.62 19.54
N VAL A 100 2.59 15.93 18.59
CA VAL A 100 2.63 16.22 17.16
C VAL A 100 1.22 16.58 16.70
N LEU A 101 0.99 17.84 16.37
CA LEU A 101 -0.30 18.36 15.88
C LEU A 101 -1.51 17.90 16.72
N GLY A 102 -1.40 17.99 18.05
CA GLY A 102 -2.47 17.63 18.96
C GLY A 102 -2.55 16.13 19.33
N SER A 103 -1.68 15.29 18.78
CA SER A 103 -1.58 13.87 19.13
C SER A 103 -0.34 13.62 19.98
N ASP A 104 -0.55 12.99 21.14
CA ASP A 104 0.56 12.62 22.02
C ASP A 104 1.33 11.42 21.46
N VAL A 105 2.64 11.52 21.51
CA VAL A 105 3.57 10.44 21.14
C VAL A 105 4.12 9.83 22.41
N ASP A 106 3.75 8.59 22.68
CA ASP A 106 4.15 7.84 23.87
C ASP A 106 5.43 7.03 23.63
N LEU A 107 6.25 6.89 24.67
CA LEU A 107 7.48 6.08 24.61
C LEU A 107 7.16 4.62 24.25
N GLY A 108 6.10 4.03 24.81
CA GLY A 108 5.69 2.66 24.48
C GLY A 108 5.34 2.49 23.01
N PHE A 109 4.62 3.47 22.43
CA PHE A 109 4.30 3.49 21.00
C PHE A 109 5.56 3.50 20.11
N VAL A 110 6.54 4.35 20.45
CA VAL A 110 7.81 4.45 19.71
C VAL A 110 8.62 3.17 19.82
N LEU A 111 8.74 2.60 21.03
CA LEU A 111 9.50 1.37 21.25
C LEU A 111 8.92 0.17 20.50
N ILE A 112 7.58 0.04 20.46
CA ILE A 112 6.91 -1.04 19.72
C ILE A 112 7.16 -0.87 18.22
N GLY A 113 6.91 0.32 17.66
CA GLY A 113 7.05 0.58 16.24
C GLY A 113 8.50 0.44 15.77
N ALA A 114 9.45 1.08 16.45
CA ALA A 114 10.87 0.97 16.12
C ALA A 114 11.41 -0.45 16.34
N GLY A 115 11.00 -1.13 17.43
CA GLY A 115 11.38 -2.51 17.71
C GLY A 115 10.89 -3.48 16.64
N ALA A 116 9.63 -3.33 16.21
CA ALA A 116 9.08 -4.13 15.12
C ALA A 116 9.81 -3.84 13.79
N ALA A 117 10.12 -2.58 13.49
CA ALA A 117 10.93 -2.21 12.33
C ALA A 117 12.29 -2.88 12.34
N ALA A 118 12.95 -2.93 13.51
CA ALA A 118 14.22 -3.65 13.68
C ALA A 118 14.07 -5.14 13.41
N VAL A 119 13.03 -5.78 13.96
CA VAL A 119 12.77 -7.21 13.76
C VAL A 119 12.50 -7.54 12.30
N VAL A 120 11.59 -6.81 11.64
CA VAL A 120 11.25 -7.06 10.23
C VAL A 120 12.47 -6.81 9.33
N THR A 121 13.25 -5.76 9.61
CA THR A 121 14.51 -5.49 8.90
C THR A 121 15.51 -6.63 9.07
N TRP A 122 15.67 -7.13 10.28
CA TRP A 122 16.57 -8.25 10.58
C TRP A 122 16.15 -9.54 9.87
N VAL A 123 14.85 -9.85 9.87
CA VAL A 123 14.30 -11.01 9.14
C VAL A 123 14.63 -10.93 7.66
N ASN A 124 14.41 -9.75 7.04
CA ASN A 124 14.72 -9.52 5.62
C ASN A 124 16.24 -9.57 5.35
N TYR A 125 17.06 -9.05 6.25
CA TYR A 125 18.51 -9.14 6.14
C TYR A 125 19.00 -10.59 6.07
N LEU A 126 18.45 -11.47 6.91
CA LEU A 126 18.76 -12.90 6.94
C LEU A 126 18.19 -13.69 5.75
N GLY A 127 17.21 -13.15 5.03
CA GLY A 127 16.60 -13.80 3.87
C GLY A 127 15.91 -15.13 4.23
N ILE A 128 15.15 -15.19 5.30
CA ILE A 128 14.57 -16.43 5.83
C ILE A 128 13.47 -16.96 4.90
N ARG A 129 13.68 -18.13 4.30
CA ARG A 129 12.71 -18.85 3.45
C ARG A 129 11.46 -19.36 4.21
N THR A 130 11.47 -19.34 5.52
CA THR A 130 10.35 -19.78 6.38
C THR A 130 9.11 -18.88 6.26
N ALA A 131 9.26 -17.75 5.57
CA ALA A 131 8.19 -16.77 5.37
C ALA A 131 6.92 -17.35 4.70
N ALA A 132 7.01 -18.32 3.79
CA ALA A 132 5.86 -18.80 3.02
C ALA A 132 4.79 -19.50 3.89
N ILE A 133 5.18 -20.33 4.85
CA ILE A 133 4.21 -21.03 5.75
C ILE A 133 3.57 -19.99 6.67
N VAL A 134 4.38 -19.10 7.26
CA VAL A 134 3.89 -18.01 8.13
C VAL A 134 2.92 -17.12 7.35
N GLN A 135 3.29 -16.74 6.14
CA GLN A 135 2.44 -15.96 5.23
C GLN A 135 1.10 -16.63 4.99
N THR A 136 1.08 -17.93 4.70
CA THR A 136 -0.15 -18.69 4.45
C THR A 136 -1.04 -18.74 5.70
N VAL A 137 -0.48 -19.02 6.87
CA VAL A 137 -1.22 -19.04 8.13
C VAL A 137 -1.80 -17.68 8.47
N VAL A 138 -1.00 -16.61 8.32
CA VAL A 138 -1.44 -15.24 8.59
C VAL A 138 -2.53 -14.82 7.61
N THR A 139 -2.39 -15.15 6.32
CA THR A 139 -3.43 -14.87 5.32
C THR A 139 -4.72 -15.60 5.66
N GLY A 140 -4.64 -16.88 6.08
CA GLY A 140 -5.79 -17.62 6.59
C GLY A 140 -6.46 -16.93 7.79
N LEU A 141 -5.69 -16.44 8.73
CA LEU A 141 -6.18 -15.70 9.90
C LEU A 141 -6.90 -14.40 9.49
N ILE A 142 -6.34 -13.64 8.55
CA ILE A 142 -6.94 -12.40 8.00
C ILE A 142 -8.28 -12.72 7.33
N VAL A 143 -8.32 -13.78 6.51
CA VAL A 143 -9.56 -14.20 5.84
C VAL A 143 -10.61 -14.61 6.86
N CYS A 144 -10.25 -15.39 7.88
CA CYS A 144 -11.17 -15.78 8.96
C CYS A 144 -11.69 -14.55 9.73
N ALA A 145 -10.81 -13.58 10.03
CA ALA A 145 -11.21 -12.34 10.72
C ALA A 145 -12.17 -11.51 9.85
N GLY A 146 -11.90 -11.39 8.56
CA GLY A 146 -12.81 -10.69 7.64
C GLY A 146 -14.16 -11.41 7.46
N LEU A 147 -14.15 -12.74 7.39
CA LEU A 147 -15.39 -13.53 7.35
C LEU A 147 -16.21 -13.40 8.63
N LEU A 148 -15.53 -13.31 9.79
CA LEU A 148 -16.20 -13.03 11.07
C LEU A 148 -16.90 -11.66 11.02
N LEU A 149 -16.21 -10.62 10.56
CA LEU A 149 -16.79 -9.27 10.42
C LEU A 149 -17.96 -9.28 9.44
N PHE A 150 -17.78 -9.88 8.27
CA PHE A 150 -18.80 -9.95 7.22
C PHE A 150 -20.05 -10.73 7.66
N THR A 151 -19.88 -11.92 8.26
CA THR A 151 -21.01 -12.69 8.76
C THR A 151 -21.73 -11.98 9.91
N GLY A 152 -20.95 -11.32 10.81
CA GLY A 152 -21.54 -10.47 11.85
C GLY A 152 -22.41 -9.37 11.25
N ALA A 153 -21.93 -8.66 10.25
CA ALA A 153 -22.69 -7.60 9.57
C ALA A 153 -23.93 -8.13 8.85
N ALA A 154 -23.83 -9.31 8.21
CA ALA A 154 -24.95 -9.91 7.51
C ALA A 154 -26.11 -10.34 8.42
N PHE A 155 -25.81 -10.78 9.65
CA PHE A 155 -26.84 -11.27 10.59
C PHE A 155 -27.24 -10.24 11.66
N ASN A 156 -26.36 -9.35 12.06
CA ASN A 156 -26.53 -8.43 13.18
C ASN A 156 -26.30 -6.95 12.80
N GLY A 157 -25.99 -6.65 11.54
CA GLY A 157 -25.84 -5.28 11.07
C GLY A 157 -27.18 -4.57 10.95
N ASP A 158 -27.18 -3.25 11.17
CA ASP A 158 -28.35 -2.40 10.98
C ASP A 158 -28.09 -1.40 9.85
N ILE A 159 -29.00 -1.37 8.88
CA ILE A 159 -28.91 -0.47 7.73
C ILE A 159 -29.00 1.00 8.13
N ALA A 160 -29.65 1.29 9.26
CA ALA A 160 -29.75 2.64 9.82
C ALA A 160 -28.39 3.18 10.26
N ASN A 161 -27.43 2.32 10.65
CA ASN A 161 -26.07 2.73 10.99
C ASN A 161 -25.31 3.31 9.81
N ALA A 162 -25.67 2.93 8.58
CA ALA A 162 -25.02 3.42 7.38
C ALA A 162 -25.39 4.88 7.02
N GLU A 163 -26.32 5.48 7.74
CA GLU A 163 -26.68 6.89 7.57
C GLU A 163 -25.68 7.83 8.29
N PRO A 164 -25.29 8.95 7.65
CA PRO A 164 -25.62 9.34 6.29
C PRO A 164 -24.86 8.49 5.25
N TRP A 165 -25.57 7.98 4.26
CA TRP A 165 -24.98 7.15 3.18
C TRP A 165 -23.82 7.84 2.48
N ILE A 166 -23.89 9.14 2.34
CA ILE A 166 -22.82 10.01 1.81
C ILE A 166 -22.65 11.14 2.83
N ALA A 167 -21.53 11.15 3.54
CA ALA A 167 -21.26 12.15 4.58
C ALA A 167 -20.96 13.51 3.97
N THR A 168 -19.99 13.56 3.05
CA THR A 168 -19.63 14.77 2.32
C THR A 168 -19.68 14.44 0.83
N PRO A 169 -20.65 15.00 0.07
CA PRO A 169 -20.77 14.71 -1.36
C PRO A 169 -19.47 14.99 -2.10
N VAL A 170 -19.20 14.71 -3.23
CA VAL A 170 -18.02 14.90 -4.09
C VAL A 170 -16.66 14.98 -3.34
N SER A 171 -16.46 15.96 -2.45
CA SER A 171 -15.17 16.17 -1.75
C SER A 171 -14.76 14.99 -0.86
N GLY A 172 -15.69 14.41 -0.09
CA GLY A 172 -15.41 13.23 0.74
C GLY A 172 -15.12 12.00 -0.11
N VAL A 173 -15.88 11.78 -1.19
CA VAL A 173 -15.63 10.68 -2.14
C VAL A 173 -14.26 10.85 -2.79
N LEU A 174 -13.87 12.07 -3.20
CA LEU A 174 -12.55 12.35 -3.76
C LEU A 174 -11.44 12.15 -2.74
N ALA A 175 -11.64 12.58 -1.48
CA ALA A 175 -10.67 12.39 -0.42
C ALA A 175 -10.36 10.90 -0.17
N VAL A 176 -11.37 10.04 -0.22
CA VAL A 176 -11.16 8.59 -0.15
C VAL A 176 -10.55 8.04 -1.43
N LEU A 177 -11.01 8.51 -2.59
CA LEU A 177 -10.54 8.05 -3.91
C LEU A 177 -9.03 8.24 -4.10
N ILE A 178 -8.45 9.35 -3.62
CA ILE A 178 -7.00 9.58 -3.70
C ILE A 178 -6.18 8.62 -2.82
N MET A 179 -6.77 8.03 -1.78
CA MET A 179 -6.11 7.04 -0.93
C MET A 179 -6.09 5.64 -1.57
N VAL A 180 -7.01 5.35 -2.50
CA VAL A 180 -7.19 4.01 -3.09
C VAL A 180 -5.90 3.46 -3.73
N PRO A 181 -5.09 4.22 -4.51
CA PRO A 181 -3.86 3.70 -5.08
C PRO A 181 -2.90 3.12 -4.04
N ALA A 182 -2.66 3.81 -2.90
CA ALA A 182 -1.82 3.26 -1.83
C ALA A 182 -2.48 2.11 -1.07
N MET A 183 -3.82 2.07 -1.01
CA MET A 183 -4.52 0.96 -0.35
C MET A 183 -4.51 -0.32 -1.18
N LEU A 184 -4.46 -0.21 -2.50
CA LEU A 184 -4.45 -1.35 -3.43
C LEU A 184 -3.04 -1.66 -3.98
N VAL A 185 -1.99 -0.91 -3.59
CA VAL A 185 -0.60 -1.21 -3.93
C VAL A 185 -0.18 -2.55 -3.32
N GLY A 186 0.72 -3.27 -4.01
CA GLY A 186 1.23 -4.56 -3.54
C GLY A 186 1.15 -5.66 -4.60
N PHE A 187 0.19 -5.62 -5.54
CA PHE A 187 0.21 -6.50 -6.70
C PHE A 187 1.45 -6.28 -7.59
N ASP A 188 1.96 -5.07 -7.61
CA ASP A 188 3.15 -4.58 -8.29
C ASP A 188 4.48 -5.04 -7.64
N VAL A 189 4.45 -5.58 -6.43
CA VAL A 189 5.60 -6.28 -5.82
C VAL A 189 5.86 -7.63 -6.50
N ILE A 190 4.84 -8.26 -7.09
CA ILE A 190 4.99 -9.54 -7.79
C ILE A 190 5.99 -9.42 -8.95
N PRO A 191 5.88 -8.45 -9.87
CA PRO A 191 6.90 -8.24 -10.92
C PRO A 191 8.30 -7.95 -10.40
N GLN A 192 8.44 -7.30 -9.24
CA GLN A 192 9.75 -7.03 -8.64
C GLN A 192 10.51 -8.31 -8.25
N SER A 193 9.77 -9.38 -8.00
CA SER A 193 10.31 -10.68 -7.60
C SER A 193 10.13 -11.75 -8.69
N ALA A 194 9.87 -11.36 -9.93
CA ALA A 194 9.48 -12.29 -11.00
C ALA A 194 10.50 -13.41 -11.25
N GLU A 195 11.80 -13.17 -11.06
CA GLU A 195 12.87 -14.17 -11.20
C GLU A 195 12.88 -15.23 -10.08
N GLU A 196 12.21 -14.97 -8.97
CA GLU A 196 12.14 -15.88 -7.81
C GLU A 196 10.84 -16.70 -7.80
N ILE A 197 9.92 -16.42 -8.74
CA ILE A 197 8.62 -17.07 -8.84
C ILE A 197 8.74 -18.28 -9.78
N ASP A 198 8.59 -19.48 -9.22
CA ASP A 198 8.63 -20.74 -9.99
C ASP A 198 7.23 -21.05 -10.58
N LEU A 199 6.76 -20.17 -11.46
CA LEU A 199 5.48 -20.32 -12.18
C LEU A 199 5.63 -19.94 -13.66
N PRO A 200 4.85 -20.55 -14.56
CA PRO A 200 4.76 -20.12 -15.95
C PRO A 200 4.36 -18.65 -16.07
N ALA A 201 4.97 -17.92 -17.01
CA ALA A 201 4.77 -16.49 -17.16
C ALA A 201 3.31 -16.06 -17.38
N ASP A 202 2.51 -16.89 -18.06
CA ASP A 202 1.07 -16.63 -18.24
C ASP A 202 0.29 -16.73 -16.92
N GLN A 203 0.72 -17.58 -15.99
CA GLN A 203 0.10 -17.71 -14.67
C GLN A 203 0.43 -16.51 -13.79
N VAL A 204 1.63 -15.93 -13.89
CA VAL A 204 1.99 -14.70 -13.20
C VAL A 204 1.02 -13.57 -13.58
N GLY A 205 0.74 -13.40 -14.86
CA GLY A 205 -0.23 -12.42 -15.33
C GLY A 205 -1.64 -12.63 -14.79
N LYS A 206 -2.12 -13.89 -14.74
CA LYS A 206 -3.44 -14.22 -14.16
C LYS A 206 -3.51 -13.94 -12.66
N LEU A 207 -2.46 -14.27 -11.91
CA LEU A 207 -2.38 -14.01 -10.48
C LEU A 207 -2.46 -12.51 -10.16
N LEU A 208 -1.78 -11.67 -10.95
CA LEU A 208 -1.86 -10.22 -10.81
C LEU A 208 -3.31 -9.72 -10.95
N VAL A 209 -4.03 -10.17 -11.96
CA VAL A 209 -5.44 -9.79 -12.15
C VAL A 209 -6.29 -10.23 -10.98
N ILE A 210 -6.17 -11.51 -10.57
CA ILE A 210 -6.95 -12.06 -9.46
C ILE A 210 -6.66 -11.31 -8.16
N SER A 211 -5.39 -10.99 -7.88
CA SER A 211 -5.02 -10.29 -6.65
C SER A 211 -5.67 -8.90 -6.55
N VAL A 212 -5.74 -8.14 -7.64
CA VAL A 212 -6.41 -6.83 -7.67
C VAL A 212 -7.90 -6.97 -7.39
N PHE A 213 -8.58 -7.91 -8.06
CA PHE A 213 -10.02 -8.12 -7.83
C PHE A 213 -10.33 -8.59 -6.41
N CYS A 214 -9.52 -9.48 -5.85
CA CYS A 214 -9.66 -9.93 -4.47
C CYS A 214 -9.46 -8.77 -3.49
N ALA A 215 -8.46 -7.92 -3.72
CA ALA A 215 -8.20 -6.75 -2.87
C ALA A 215 -9.36 -5.74 -2.91
N VAL A 216 -9.86 -5.40 -4.10
CA VAL A 216 -11.02 -4.50 -4.24
C VAL A 216 -12.24 -5.06 -3.52
N ALA A 217 -12.58 -6.33 -3.76
CA ALA A 217 -13.72 -6.99 -3.10
C ALA A 217 -13.55 -6.98 -1.57
N TRP A 218 -12.34 -7.22 -1.08
CA TRP A 218 -12.00 -7.20 0.34
C TRP A 218 -12.29 -5.84 0.97
N TYR A 219 -11.82 -4.75 0.35
CA TYR A 219 -12.09 -3.39 0.85
C TYR A 219 -13.57 -3.03 0.82
N LEU A 220 -14.30 -3.41 -0.22
CA LEU A 220 -15.74 -3.20 -0.30
C LEU A 220 -16.49 -3.93 0.81
N PHE A 221 -16.16 -5.20 1.08
CA PHE A 221 -16.78 -5.98 2.16
C PHE A 221 -16.48 -5.41 3.54
N ILE A 222 -15.23 -5.03 3.83
CA ILE A 222 -14.86 -4.41 5.10
C ILE A 222 -15.62 -3.10 5.30
N THR A 223 -15.62 -2.22 4.29
CA THR A 223 -16.30 -0.93 4.34
C THR A 223 -17.78 -1.07 4.62
N ALA A 224 -18.47 -1.93 3.84
CA ALA A 224 -19.89 -2.19 4.04
C ALA A 224 -20.17 -2.77 5.43
N SER A 225 -19.36 -3.73 5.88
CA SER A 225 -19.54 -4.36 7.18
C SER A 225 -19.41 -3.38 8.35
N VAL A 226 -18.41 -2.49 8.30
CA VAL A 226 -18.21 -1.48 9.34
C VAL A 226 -19.33 -0.43 9.31
N GLY A 227 -19.75 0.00 8.09
CA GLY A 227 -20.86 0.94 7.94
C GLY A 227 -22.19 0.40 8.47
N LEU A 228 -22.45 -0.91 8.37
CA LEU A 228 -23.64 -1.54 8.96
C LEU A 228 -23.51 -1.80 10.47
N ALA A 229 -22.30 -1.80 11.01
CA ALA A 229 -22.03 -2.11 12.41
C ALA A 229 -22.04 -0.89 13.33
N LEU A 230 -21.54 0.24 12.86
CA LEU A 230 -21.28 1.44 13.66
C LEU A 230 -21.92 2.67 13.02
N THR A 231 -22.55 3.51 13.84
CA THR A 231 -23.00 4.85 13.41
C THR A 231 -21.81 5.76 13.12
N GLN A 232 -22.03 6.85 12.36
CA GLN A 232 -20.98 7.81 12.05
C GLN A 232 -20.29 8.38 13.30
N GLN A 233 -21.04 8.67 14.36
CA GLN A 233 -20.46 9.13 15.62
C GLN A 233 -19.53 8.07 16.23
N GLN A 234 -19.96 6.82 16.31
CA GLN A 234 -19.12 5.72 16.82
C GLN A 234 -17.86 5.51 15.97
N GLN A 235 -17.98 5.67 14.66
CA GLN A 235 -16.82 5.58 13.74
C GLN A 235 -15.82 6.72 14.01
N ALA A 236 -16.29 7.94 14.26
CA ALA A 236 -15.44 9.10 14.55
C ALA A 236 -14.72 8.98 15.90
N GLU A 237 -15.39 8.42 16.91
CA GLU A 237 -14.83 8.21 18.24
C GLU A 237 -13.91 6.99 18.33
N SER A 238 -14.01 6.07 17.35
CA SER A 238 -13.28 4.81 17.33
C SER A 238 -11.81 4.99 17.00
N GLY A 239 -10.94 4.43 17.83
CA GLY A 239 -9.52 4.28 17.53
C GLY A 239 -9.21 3.22 16.45
N MET A 240 -10.08 2.19 16.33
CA MET A 240 -9.99 1.09 15.38
C MET A 240 -11.38 0.61 14.94
N ALA A 241 -12.03 1.39 14.08
CA ALA A 241 -13.43 1.18 13.68
C ALA A 241 -13.76 -0.27 13.24
N THR A 242 -12.84 -0.97 12.58
CA THR A 242 -13.04 -2.36 12.16
C THR A 242 -13.11 -3.33 13.34
N ALA A 243 -12.32 -3.11 14.38
CA ALA A 243 -12.34 -3.94 15.58
C ALA A 243 -13.57 -3.66 16.44
N ASP A 244 -13.92 -2.38 16.61
CA ASP A 244 -15.11 -1.98 17.35
C ASP A 244 -16.38 -2.43 16.65
N ALA A 245 -16.41 -2.43 15.31
CA ALA A 245 -17.48 -3.01 14.51
C ALA A 245 -17.66 -4.51 14.79
N ALA A 246 -16.55 -5.28 14.77
CA ALA A 246 -16.63 -6.70 15.10
C ALA A 246 -17.13 -6.94 16.54
N ALA A 247 -16.63 -6.16 17.51
CA ALA A 247 -17.08 -6.25 18.89
C ALA A 247 -18.57 -5.92 19.03
N SER A 248 -19.07 -4.89 18.36
CA SER A 248 -20.49 -4.50 18.34
C SER A 248 -21.37 -5.60 17.73
N LEU A 249 -21.02 -6.11 16.55
CA LEU A 249 -21.79 -7.12 15.83
C LEU A 249 -21.92 -8.45 16.59
N TRP A 250 -20.93 -8.80 17.39
CA TRP A 250 -20.90 -10.02 18.18
C TRP A 250 -21.14 -9.79 19.68
N SER A 251 -21.66 -8.61 20.05
CA SER A 251 -21.90 -8.21 21.45
C SER A 251 -22.81 -9.16 22.23
N HIS A 252 -23.74 -9.83 21.55
CA HIS A 252 -24.64 -10.83 22.11
C HIS A 252 -23.94 -12.12 22.54
N ILE A 253 -22.69 -12.37 22.10
CA ILE A 253 -21.87 -13.51 22.53
C ILE A 253 -20.72 -12.98 23.39
N ALA A 254 -20.78 -13.24 24.68
CA ALA A 254 -19.75 -12.88 25.67
C ALA A 254 -19.28 -11.41 25.58
N GLY A 255 -20.18 -10.48 25.24
CA GLY A 255 -19.89 -9.04 25.14
C GLY A 255 -19.13 -8.60 23.89
N GLY A 256 -18.79 -9.50 22.97
CA GLY A 256 -18.20 -9.19 21.66
C GLY A 256 -16.73 -8.79 21.63
N THR A 257 -16.11 -8.44 22.75
CA THR A 257 -14.69 -7.98 22.82
C THR A 257 -13.70 -8.97 22.18
N TRP A 258 -13.96 -10.27 22.29
CA TRP A 258 -13.15 -11.33 21.67
C TRP A 258 -13.10 -11.20 20.13
N ALA A 259 -14.22 -10.76 19.50
CA ALA A 259 -14.28 -10.60 18.05
C ALA A 259 -13.43 -9.41 17.59
N GLY A 260 -13.48 -8.30 18.33
CA GLY A 260 -12.59 -7.17 18.11
C GLY A 260 -11.11 -7.55 18.27
N MET A 261 -10.76 -8.25 19.36
CA MET A 261 -9.38 -8.74 19.57
C MET A 261 -8.91 -9.69 18.46
N PHE A 262 -9.78 -10.62 18.02
CA PHE A 262 -9.46 -11.54 16.93
C PHE A 262 -9.18 -10.79 15.63
N LEU A 263 -9.98 -9.76 15.33
CA LEU A 263 -9.78 -8.92 14.15
C LEU A 263 -8.46 -8.13 14.22
N VAL A 264 -8.11 -7.59 15.38
CA VAL A 264 -6.84 -6.88 15.57
C VAL A 264 -5.65 -7.82 15.44
N LEU A 265 -5.72 -9.05 15.95
CA LEU A 265 -4.67 -10.06 15.77
C LEU A 265 -4.47 -10.40 14.29
N GLY A 266 -5.56 -10.58 13.53
CA GLY A 266 -5.49 -10.72 12.07
C GLY A 266 -4.86 -9.50 11.41
N GLY A 267 -5.24 -8.30 11.83
CA GLY A 267 -4.68 -7.04 11.34
C GLY A 267 -3.18 -6.90 11.62
N ILE A 268 -2.71 -7.24 12.81
CA ILE A 268 -1.27 -7.24 13.16
C ILE A 268 -0.50 -8.20 12.23
N GLY A 269 -1.04 -9.41 12.01
CA GLY A 269 -0.46 -10.34 11.05
C GLY A 269 -0.37 -9.75 9.65
N GLY A 270 -1.44 -9.09 9.18
CA GLY A 270 -1.49 -8.39 7.90
C GLY A 270 -0.44 -7.30 7.79
N ILE A 271 -0.31 -6.44 8.80
CA ILE A 271 0.71 -5.39 8.89
C ILE A 271 2.13 -6.00 8.73
N MET A 272 2.43 -7.04 9.51
CA MET A 272 3.76 -7.66 9.49
C MET A 272 4.10 -8.30 8.13
N THR A 273 3.14 -8.97 7.48
CA THR A 273 3.35 -9.61 6.19
C THR A 273 3.44 -8.59 5.04
N SER A 274 2.62 -7.55 5.07
CA SER A 274 2.68 -6.42 4.15
C SER A 274 4.02 -5.70 4.26
N TRP A 275 4.42 -5.33 5.45
CA TRP A 275 5.71 -4.68 5.71
C TRP A 275 6.89 -5.48 5.17
N ASN A 276 6.91 -6.80 5.44
CA ASN A 276 7.93 -7.70 4.90
C ASN A 276 7.98 -7.64 3.37
N ALA A 277 6.82 -7.72 2.69
CA ALA A 277 6.75 -7.67 1.25
C ALA A 277 7.26 -6.35 0.67
N PHE A 278 6.93 -5.21 1.29
CA PHE A 278 7.38 -3.90 0.82
C PHE A 278 8.86 -3.62 1.08
N ILE A 279 9.46 -4.11 2.17
CA ILE A 279 10.93 -4.07 2.35
C ILE A 279 11.62 -4.88 1.24
N VAL A 280 11.09 -6.06 0.92
CA VAL A 280 11.58 -6.90 -0.16
C VAL A 280 11.49 -6.15 -1.50
N GLY A 281 10.31 -5.61 -1.85
CA GLY A 281 10.08 -4.87 -3.09
C GLY A 281 10.98 -3.64 -3.19
N ALA A 282 10.96 -2.76 -2.19
CA ALA A 282 11.73 -1.53 -2.17
C ALA A 282 13.25 -1.76 -2.27
N SER A 283 13.77 -2.79 -1.61
CA SER A 283 15.20 -3.13 -1.70
C SER A 283 15.62 -3.61 -3.09
N ARG A 284 14.74 -4.30 -3.83
CA ARG A 284 14.99 -4.72 -5.22
C ARG A 284 14.88 -3.54 -6.19
N VAL A 285 13.93 -2.63 -5.96
CA VAL A 285 13.83 -1.38 -6.72
C VAL A 285 15.10 -0.55 -6.57
N LEU A 286 15.63 -0.40 -5.33
CA LEU A 286 16.92 0.26 -5.09
C LEU A 286 18.08 -0.44 -5.81
N PHE A 287 18.09 -1.77 -5.80
CA PHE A 287 19.10 -2.56 -6.51
C PHE A 287 19.04 -2.29 -8.01
N ALA A 288 17.86 -2.33 -8.65
CA ALA A 288 17.69 -2.07 -10.08
C ALA A 288 18.08 -0.64 -10.46
N LEU A 289 17.77 0.36 -9.62
CA LEU A 289 18.23 1.75 -9.83
C LEU A 289 19.75 1.86 -9.76
N ALA A 290 20.40 1.12 -8.86
CA ALA A 290 21.85 1.11 -8.75
C ALA A 290 22.53 0.40 -9.94
N GLU A 291 21.95 -0.70 -10.42
CA GLU A 291 22.41 -1.42 -11.60
C GLU A 291 22.34 -0.53 -12.85
N SER A 292 21.34 0.32 -12.96
CA SER A 292 21.19 1.30 -14.04
C SER A 292 22.03 2.57 -13.84
N GLY A 293 22.82 2.67 -12.77
CA GLY A 293 23.68 3.82 -12.48
C GLY A 293 22.96 5.08 -11.96
N HIS A 294 21.68 4.99 -11.60
CA HIS A 294 20.90 6.13 -11.13
C HIS A 294 21.08 6.45 -9.64
N VAL A 295 21.54 5.47 -8.85
CA VAL A 295 21.87 5.62 -7.42
C VAL A 295 23.22 4.97 -7.13
N PRO A 296 23.87 5.26 -5.98
CA PRO A 296 25.20 4.74 -5.69
C PRO A 296 25.30 3.22 -5.78
N ALA A 297 26.39 2.71 -6.37
CA ALA A 297 26.65 1.28 -6.57
C ALA A 297 26.67 0.45 -5.27
N VAL A 298 26.73 1.09 -4.09
CA VAL A 298 26.67 0.42 -2.79
C VAL A 298 25.37 -0.37 -2.63
N PHE A 299 24.27 0.07 -3.23
CA PHE A 299 22.97 -0.60 -3.19
C PHE A 299 22.90 -1.91 -4.01
N MET A 300 23.88 -2.16 -4.90
CA MET A 300 24.04 -3.45 -5.60
C MET A 300 24.71 -4.52 -4.73
N ARG A 301 25.20 -4.17 -3.54
CA ARG A 301 25.89 -5.14 -2.69
C ARG A 301 24.95 -6.19 -2.14
N LEU A 302 25.18 -7.44 -2.51
CA LEU A 302 24.49 -8.60 -1.96
C LEU A 302 25.23 -9.15 -0.75
N HIS A 303 24.48 -9.60 0.22
CA HIS A 303 25.09 -10.25 1.40
C HIS A 303 25.79 -11.55 0.97
N PRO A 304 27.07 -11.81 1.38
CA PRO A 304 27.84 -12.97 0.90
C PRO A 304 27.14 -14.31 1.13
N LYS A 305 26.51 -14.48 2.29
CA LYS A 305 25.84 -15.73 2.69
C LYS A 305 24.37 -15.76 2.23
N TYR A 306 23.60 -14.68 2.48
CA TYR A 306 22.15 -14.70 2.32
C TYR A 306 21.68 -14.23 0.93
N LYS A 307 22.59 -13.62 0.16
CA LYS A 307 22.31 -13.08 -1.19
C LYS A 307 21.23 -12.00 -1.25
N THR A 308 20.90 -11.40 -0.11
CA THR A 308 19.95 -10.28 0.00
C THR A 308 20.62 -8.95 -0.32
N PRO A 309 19.92 -7.95 -0.89
CA PRO A 309 20.43 -6.59 -1.11
C PRO A 309 20.45 -5.82 0.23
N TYR A 310 21.36 -6.21 1.12
CA TYR A 310 21.36 -5.84 2.53
C TYR A 310 21.46 -4.32 2.78
N VAL A 311 22.15 -3.58 1.92
CA VAL A 311 22.28 -2.13 2.09
C VAL A 311 20.92 -1.46 1.89
N GLY A 312 20.16 -1.84 0.87
CA GLY A 312 18.81 -1.34 0.64
C GLY A 312 17.86 -1.71 1.79
N ILE A 313 17.89 -2.96 2.25
CA ILE A 313 17.09 -3.44 3.38
C ILE A 313 17.38 -2.63 4.66
N LEU A 314 18.67 -2.43 4.99
CA LEU A 314 19.04 -1.63 6.16
C LEU A 314 18.62 -0.18 6.05
N THR A 315 18.78 0.43 4.88
CA THR A 315 18.36 1.83 4.64
C THR A 315 16.86 2.00 4.89
N ILE A 316 16.03 1.17 4.27
CA ILE A 316 14.56 1.22 4.41
C ILE A 316 14.16 0.93 5.86
N GLY A 317 14.76 -0.08 6.47
CA GLY A 317 14.48 -0.46 7.86
C GLY A 317 14.83 0.64 8.86
N ILE A 318 15.99 1.27 8.73
CA ILE A 318 16.40 2.38 9.60
C ILE A 318 15.43 3.55 9.44
N LEU A 319 15.06 3.92 8.22
CA LEU A 319 14.07 4.97 7.99
C LEU A 319 12.73 4.64 8.65
N SER A 320 12.29 3.38 8.57
CA SER A 320 11.05 2.94 9.21
C SER A 320 11.08 3.05 10.73
N MET A 321 12.24 2.89 11.37
CA MET A 321 12.37 3.04 12.83
C MET A 321 12.09 4.47 13.32
N PHE A 322 12.25 5.48 12.46
CA PHE A 322 11.99 6.87 12.82
C PHE A 322 10.51 7.27 12.67
N ALA A 323 9.72 6.55 11.86
CA ALA A 323 8.33 6.92 11.60
C ALA A 323 7.45 7.01 12.88
N PRO A 324 7.55 6.11 13.88
CA PRO A 324 6.76 6.19 15.10
C PRO A 324 6.98 7.46 15.92
N LEU A 325 8.12 8.16 15.74
CA LEU A 325 8.41 9.43 16.41
C LEU A 325 7.44 10.57 16.03
N PHE A 326 6.75 10.42 14.89
CA PHE A 326 5.75 11.39 14.43
C PHE A 326 4.32 11.06 14.88
N GLY A 327 4.12 9.94 15.58
CA GLY A 327 2.82 9.51 16.08
C GLY A 327 1.84 9.10 14.99
N ARG A 328 0.56 8.95 15.38
CA ARG A 328 -0.51 8.46 14.47
C ARG A 328 -0.88 9.45 13.36
N THR A 329 -0.65 10.73 13.56
CA THR A 329 -1.02 11.80 12.61
C THR A 329 -0.37 11.61 11.23
N ILE A 330 0.84 11.05 11.19
CA ILE A 330 1.56 10.83 9.93
C ILE A 330 0.90 9.77 9.03
N LEU A 331 0.01 8.91 9.55
CA LEU A 331 -0.60 7.82 8.77
C LEU A 331 -1.29 8.31 7.50
N VAL A 332 -2.10 9.38 7.60
CA VAL A 332 -2.81 9.95 6.45
C VAL A 332 -1.83 10.56 5.45
N TRP A 333 -0.81 11.28 5.94
CA TRP A 333 0.21 11.88 5.08
C TRP A 333 1.00 10.85 4.28
N LEU A 334 1.37 9.75 4.93
CA LEU A 334 2.08 8.65 4.27
C LEU A 334 1.22 7.97 3.19
N ILE A 335 -0.08 7.80 3.44
CA ILE A 335 -1.00 7.24 2.45
C ILE A 335 -1.16 8.19 1.27
N ASN A 336 -1.45 9.46 1.51
CA ASN A 336 -1.71 10.41 0.44
C ASN A 336 -0.46 10.66 -0.42
N SER A 337 0.70 10.89 0.19
CA SER A 337 1.96 11.05 -0.54
C SER A 337 2.41 9.77 -1.23
N GLY A 338 2.20 8.61 -0.62
CA GLY A 338 2.45 7.30 -1.23
C GLY A 338 1.52 7.02 -2.42
N SER A 339 0.23 7.37 -2.30
CA SER A 339 -0.75 7.28 -3.40
C SER A 339 -0.39 8.17 -4.57
N PHE A 340 0.00 9.42 -4.31
CA PHE A 340 0.48 10.33 -5.34
C PHE A 340 1.64 9.70 -6.12
N ALA A 341 2.64 9.20 -5.41
CA ALA A 341 3.82 8.63 -6.02
C ALA A 341 3.52 7.36 -6.83
N VAL A 342 2.78 6.41 -6.28
CA VAL A 342 2.46 5.18 -7.03
C VAL A 342 1.56 5.47 -8.24
N THR A 343 0.70 6.48 -8.16
CA THR A 343 -0.12 6.89 -9.30
C THR A 343 0.75 7.39 -10.47
N ILE A 344 1.86 8.10 -10.18
CA ILE A 344 2.86 8.46 -11.19
C ILE A 344 3.44 7.20 -11.84
N ALA A 345 3.86 6.22 -11.05
CA ALA A 345 4.39 4.96 -11.59
C ALA A 345 3.35 4.24 -12.48
N PHE A 346 2.09 4.20 -12.06
CA PHE A 346 1.00 3.60 -12.83
C PHE A 346 0.75 4.28 -14.18
N VAL A 347 0.85 5.62 -14.26
CA VAL A 347 0.80 6.34 -15.53
C VAL A 347 1.93 5.85 -16.47
N PHE A 348 3.17 5.77 -15.97
CA PHE A 348 4.31 5.37 -16.80
C PHE A 348 4.23 3.91 -17.25
N VAL A 349 3.74 3.01 -16.42
CA VAL A 349 3.54 1.60 -16.81
C VAL A 349 2.46 1.47 -17.87
N ALA A 350 1.33 2.17 -17.72
CA ALA A 350 0.27 2.19 -18.73
C ALA A 350 0.74 2.78 -20.07
N LEU A 351 1.54 3.86 -20.03
CA LEU A 351 2.19 4.42 -21.23
C LEU A 351 3.19 3.44 -21.86
N SER A 352 3.96 2.73 -21.04
CA SER A 352 4.91 1.70 -21.51
C SER A 352 4.18 0.55 -22.21
N PHE A 353 3.05 0.12 -21.66
CA PHE A 353 2.20 -0.89 -22.30
C PHE A 353 1.76 -0.46 -23.72
N LEU A 354 1.24 0.76 -23.87
CA LEU A 354 0.83 1.29 -25.18
C LEU A 354 2.01 1.44 -26.13
N ALA A 355 3.14 1.97 -25.65
CA ALA A 355 4.35 2.16 -26.45
C ALA A 355 4.90 0.83 -26.98
N LEU A 356 5.03 -0.20 -26.12
CA LEU A 356 5.52 -1.52 -26.52
C LEU A 356 4.53 -2.27 -27.42
N ARG A 357 3.24 -2.05 -27.28
CA ARG A 357 2.23 -2.60 -28.19
C ARG A 357 2.39 -2.01 -29.61
N ARG A 358 2.72 -0.73 -29.69
CA ARG A 358 2.92 -0.03 -30.98
C ARG A 358 4.27 -0.31 -31.60
N ASN A 359 5.35 -0.24 -30.79
CA ASN A 359 6.72 -0.28 -31.32
C ASN A 359 7.24 -1.72 -31.47
N GLU A 360 6.72 -2.66 -30.67
CA GLU A 360 7.14 -4.06 -30.68
C GLU A 360 5.92 -5.00 -30.77
N PRO A 361 5.16 -4.99 -31.87
CA PRO A 361 3.94 -5.80 -32.02
C PRO A 361 4.22 -7.31 -31.94
N GLU A 362 5.40 -7.75 -32.39
CA GLU A 362 5.82 -9.16 -32.41
C GLU A 362 6.43 -9.66 -31.08
N MET A 363 6.54 -8.79 -30.07
CA MET A 363 7.07 -9.20 -28.76
C MET A 363 6.20 -10.35 -28.18
N PRO A 364 6.82 -11.45 -27.72
CA PRO A 364 6.08 -12.54 -27.08
C PRO A 364 5.34 -12.06 -25.82
N ARG A 365 4.05 -12.36 -25.74
CA ARG A 365 3.18 -11.99 -24.62
C ARG A 365 2.42 -13.23 -24.15
N PRO A 366 2.96 -14.01 -23.19
CA PRO A 366 2.30 -15.22 -22.67
C PRO A 366 0.92 -14.92 -22.09
N PHE A 367 0.76 -13.83 -21.34
CA PHE A 367 -0.53 -13.26 -20.99
C PHE A 367 -0.82 -12.09 -21.93
N LYS A 368 -1.95 -12.10 -22.61
CA LYS A 368 -2.32 -11.09 -23.61
C LYS A 368 -3.68 -10.49 -23.32
N VAL A 369 -3.71 -9.17 -23.18
CA VAL A 369 -4.95 -8.41 -22.97
C VAL A 369 -5.78 -8.41 -24.27
N SER A 370 -7.08 -8.73 -24.16
CA SER A 370 -7.98 -8.90 -25.31
C SER A 370 -8.28 -7.57 -26.04
N HIS A 371 -8.43 -6.47 -25.31
CA HIS A 371 -8.75 -5.14 -25.85
C HIS A 371 -7.68 -4.12 -25.45
N PRO A 372 -6.45 -4.19 -26.04
CA PRO A 372 -5.30 -3.44 -25.55
C PRO A 372 -5.48 -1.92 -25.61
N ASN A 373 -6.15 -1.41 -26.63
CA ASN A 373 -6.39 0.03 -26.75
C ASN A 373 -7.34 0.53 -25.66
N LEU A 374 -8.44 -0.18 -25.41
CA LEU A 374 -9.40 0.19 -24.36
C LEU A 374 -8.72 0.14 -22.98
N VAL A 375 -8.00 -0.94 -22.68
CA VAL A 375 -7.32 -1.12 -21.39
C VAL A 375 -6.19 -0.10 -21.24
N GLY A 376 -5.33 0.07 -22.24
CA GLY A 376 -4.18 0.97 -22.16
C GLY A 376 -4.58 2.44 -22.07
N TYR A 377 -5.43 2.92 -22.96
CA TYR A 377 -5.91 4.31 -22.87
C TYR A 377 -6.79 4.55 -21.66
N GLY A 378 -7.65 3.58 -21.28
CA GLY A 378 -8.43 3.63 -20.05
C GLY A 378 -7.58 3.73 -18.81
N ALA A 379 -6.53 2.90 -18.70
CA ALA A 379 -5.57 2.94 -17.60
C ALA A 379 -4.85 4.30 -17.53
N VAL A 380 -4.35 4.84 -18.66
CA VAL A 380 -3.70 6.15 -18.70
C VAL A 380 -4.66 7.27 -18.26
N LEU A 381 -5.87 7.31 -18.83
CA LEU A 381 -6.85 8.35 -18.53
C LEU A 381 -7.28 8.31 -17.06
N LEU A 382 -7.56 7.13 -16.51
CA LEU A 382 -7.96 7.00 -15.11
C LEU A 382 -6.80 7.29 -14.15
N ALA A 383 -5.58 6.85 -14.47
CA ALA A 383 -4.40 7.18 -13.66
C ALA A 383 -4.11 8.69 -13.68
N LEU A 384 -4.24 9.38 -14.83
CA LEU A 384 -4.10 10.82 -14.93
C LEU A 384 -5.23 11.56 -14.19
N ALA A 385 -6.47 11.06 -14.26
CA ALA A 385 -7.58 11.63 -13.52
C ALA A 385 -7.35 11.50 -11.99
N LEU A 386 -6.91 10.34 -11.52
CA LEU A 386 -6.50 10.16 -10.11
C LEU A 386 -5.35 11.10 -9.75
N LEU A 387 -4.32 11.19 -10.59
CA LEU A 387 -3.18 12.06 -10.35
C LEU A 387 -3.60 13.53 -10.26
N SER A 388 -4.55 13.96 -11.10
CA SER A 388 -5.05 15.34 -11.08
C SER A 388 -5.75 15.73 -9.79
N ALA A 389 -6.32 14.76 -9.06
CA ALA A 389 -7.04 15.00 -7.80
C ALA A 389 -6.11 15.39 -6.63
N PHE A 390 -4.80 15.17 -6.74
CA PHE A 390 -3.82 15.55 -5.72
C PHE A 390 -3.38 17.03 -5.79
N PHE A 391 -3.74 17.76 -6.83
CA PHE A 391 -3.27 19.12 -7.06
C PHE A 391 -4.25 20.20 -6.54
N PRO A 392 -3.78 21.45 -6.34
CA PRO A 392 -4.52 22.51 -5.65
C PRO A 392 -5.88 22.91 -6.24
N TRP A 393 -6.22 22.47 -7.44
CA TRP A 393 -7.56 22.71 -8.04
C TRP A 393 -8.62 21.70 -7.60
N SER A 394 -8.23 20.69 -6.82
CA SER A 394 -9.13 19.66 -6.29
C SER A 394 -9.38 19.89 -4.79
N ASP A 395 -10.60 19.58 -4.34
CA ASP A 395 -10.96 19.60 -2.92
C ASP A 395 -10.20 18.54 -2.10
N SER A 396 -9.59 17.55 -2.77
CA SER A 396 -8.76 16.50 -2.17
C SER A 396 -7.26 16.70 -2.39
N ALA A 397 -6.84 17.93 -2.71
CA ALA A 397 -5.43 18.26 -2.90
C ALA A 397 -4.57 17.88 -1.68
N LEU A 398 -3.32 17.52 -1.95
CA LEU A 398 -2.34 17.28 -0.88
C LEU A 398 -2.20 18.51 0.00
N SER A 399 -2.22 18.30 1.32
CA SER A 399 -2.08 19.38 2.31
C SER A 399 -0.68 20.00 2.27
N TRP A 400 -0.65 21.32 2.37
CA TRP A 400 0.59 22.10 2.49
C TRP A 400 0.72 22.60 3.93
N PRO A 401 1.91 22.49 4.55
CA PRO A 401 3.17 21.97 3.99
C PRO A 401 3.37 20.46 4.14
N GLU A 402 2.57 19.77 4.92
CA GLU A 402 2.88 18.45 5.51
C GLU A 402 3.10 17.37 4.44
N GLU A 403 2.13 17.16 3.56
CA GLU A 403 2.20 16.10 2.56
C GLU A 403 3.16 16.44 1.41
N TRP A 404 3.21 17.71 1.00
CA TRP A 404 4.18 18.17 -0.01
C TRP A 404 5.62 18.11 0.49
N MET A 405 5.86 18.44 1.77
CA MET A 405 7.22 18.36 2.33
C MET A 405 7.73 16.92 2.39
N THR A 406 6.88 15.92 2.61
CA THR A 406 7.30 14.51 2.52
C THR A 406 7.82 14.17 1.12
N ILE A 407 7.12 14.64 0.07
CA ILE A 407 7.51 14.44 -1.33
C ILE A 407 8.80 15.19 -1.66
N VAL A 408 8.89 16.47 -1.28
CA VAL A 408 10.06 17.32 -1.56
C VAL A 408 11.29 16.83 -0.83
N ALA A 409 11.19 16.48 0.46
CA ALA A 409 12.33 16.02 1.26
C ALA A 409 13.00 14.78 0.65
N VAL A 410 12.20 13.81 0.19
CA VAL A 410 12.71 12.61 -0.45
C VAL A 410 13.24 12.91 -1.87
N SER A 411 12.55 13.75 -2.64
CA SER A 411 12.98 14.10 -4.00
C SER A 411 14.27 14.93 -4.00
N TYR A 412 14.44 15.87 -3.04
CA TYR A 412 15.62 16.74 -2.93
C TYR A 412 16.88 15.96 -2.59
N THR A 413 16.82 14.98 -1.70
CA THR A 413 17.98 14.17 -1.31
C THR A 413 18.60 13.42 -2.49
N HIS A 414 17.88 13.25 -3.60
CA HIS A 414 18.31 12.48 -4.76
C HIS A 414 18.68 13.32 -5.98
N LEU A 415 18.10 14.50 -6.12
CA LEU A 415 18.54 15.47 -7.14
C LEU A 415 19.94 16.04 -6.83
N THR A 416 20.38 15.95 -5.56
CA THR A 416 21.69 16.47 -5.09
C THR A 416 22.77 15.40 -4.97
N LEU A 417 22.45 14.11 -5.14
CA LEU A 417 23.49 13.09 -5.25
C LEU A 417 24.23 13.28 -6.58
N PRO A 418 25.57 13.43 -6.57
CA PRO A 418 26.32 13.59 -7.80
C PRO A 418 26.09 12.34 -8.66
N THR A 419 25.39 12.51 -9.78
CA THR A 419 25.45 11.56 -10.88
C THR A 419 26.92 11.39 -11.19
N SER A 420 27.47 10.21 -10.94
CA SER A 420 28.84 9.91 -11.35
C SER A 420 28.90 10.15 -12.85
N THR A 421 29.47 11.28 -13.24
CA THR A 421 29.84 11.55 -14.62
C THR A 421 30.75 10.42 -15.06
N HIS A 422 30.28 9.65 -16.02
CA HIS A 422 31.11 8.71 -16.73
C HIS A 422 32.23 9.50 -17.40
N GLY A 423 33.45 9.38 -16.85
CA GLY A 423 34.69 9.65 -17.55
C GLY A 423 35.15 8.39 -18.25
#